data_416ae11047b76b6b97e7d3141b6fcdbf
#
_entry.id   416ae11047b76b6b97e7d3141b6fcdbf
#
_cell.length_a   1.000
_cell.length_b   1.000
_cell.length_c   1.000
_cell.angle_alpha   90.00
_cell.angle_beta   90.00
_cell.angle_gamma   90.00
#
_symmetry.space_group_name_H-M   'P 1'
#
loop_
_entity.id
_entity.type
_entity.pdbx_description
1 polymer ?
#
loop_
_entity_poly.entity_id
_entity_poly.type
_entity_poly.pdbx_seq_one_letter_code
_entity_poly.pdbx_strand_id
1 'polypeptide(L)'
;LYWVCVTCCHTLYGWKKATSNKLAFDWVTSINTQVHWIKKARWVVDDHLYSSSGVSAGIDMSLAFLANIVAEDVADSVANHIEYNRVKDKDNDPFA
;
A
#
# COMPACT_ATOMS: atom_id res chain seq x y z
N LEU A 1 -2.17 -7.50 6.35
CA LEU A 1 -2.20 -6.77 5.07
C LEU A 1 -1.99 -7.68 3.87
N TYR A 2 -0.96 -8.54 3.87
CA TYR A 2 -0.73 -9.40 2.71
C TYR A 2 -1.83 -10.45 2.51
N TRP A 3 -2.49 -10.88 3.56
CA TRP A 3 -3.57 -11.84 3.38
C TRP A 3 -4.86 -11.17 2.87
N VAL A 4 -5.03 -9.89 3.11
CA VAL A 4 -6.06 -9.11 2.42
C VAL A 4 -5.76 -9.08 0.93
N CYS A 5 -4.50 -8.88 0.55
CA CYS A 5 -4.09 -8.93 -0.85
C CYS A 5 -4.37 -10.29 -1.49
N VAL A 6 -4.10 -11.39 -0.79
CA VAL A 6 -4.40 -12.74 -1.29
C VAL A 6 -5.88 -12.87 -1.63
N THR A 7 -6.75 -12.42 -0.75
CA THR A 7 -8.20 -12.51 -0.97
C THR A 7 -8.67 -11.61 -2.11
N CYS A 8 -8.20 -10.37 -2.13
CA CYS A 8 -8.62 -9.38 -3.13
C CYS A 8 -8.04 -9.62 -4.51
N CYS A 9 -6.83 -10.17 -4.61
CA CYS A 9 -6.14 -10.37 -5.89
C CYS A 9 -6.91 -11.23 -6.87
N HIS A 10 -7.72 -12.18 -6.39
CA HIS A 10 -8.49 -13.05 -7.27
C HIS A 10 -9.63 -12.34 -8.00
N THR A 11 -10.17 -11.26 -7.42
CA THR A 11 -11.37 -10.61 -7.95
C THR A 11 -11.17 -9.14 -8.27
N LEU A 12 -10.42 -8.40 -7.43
CA LEU A 12 -10.32 -6.94 -7.53
C LEU A 12 -9.07 -6.48 -8.28
N TYR A 13 -7.95 -7.20 -8.14
CA TYR A 13 -6.66 -6.76 -8.62
C TYR A 13 -6.21 -7.36 -9.95
N GLY A 14 -7.07 -8.13 -10.63
CA GLY A 14 -6.72 -8.67 -11.95
C GLY A 14 -6.28 -7.56 -12.91
N TRP A 15 -5.04 -7.64 -13.44
CA TRP A 15 -4.44 -6.66 -14.35
C TRP A 15 -4.17 -5.28 -13.72
N LYS A 16 -4.33 -5.12 -12.42
CA LYS A 16 -4.02 -3.89 -11.70
C LYS A 16 -2.62 -3.94 -11.10
N LYS A 17 -2.08 -2.78 -10.76
CA LYS A 17 -0.81 -2.68 -10.07
C LYS A 17 -1.01 -2.84 -8.56
N ALA A 18 -0.10 -3.57 -7.91
CA ALA A 18 -0.17 -3.79 -6.48
C ALA A 18 1.20 -4.07 -5.89
N THR A 19 1.31 -4.01 -4.57
CA THR A 19 2.50 -4.43 -3.84
C THR A 19 2.09 -5.23 -2.61
N SER A 20 3.06 -5.82 -1.93
CA SER A 20 2.83 -6.62 -0.73
C SER A 20 4.06 -6.58 0.17
N ASN A 21 3.94 -7.18 1.36
CA ASN A 21 5.02 -7.33 2.32
C ASN A 21 6.21 -8.05 1.67
N LYS A 22 7.42 -7.55 1.86
CA LYS A 22 8.60 -8.07 1.16
C LYS A 22 9.01 -9.47 1.64
N LEU A 23 8.75 -9.81 2.90
CA LEU A 23 9.02 -11.15 3.40
C LEU A 23 8.12 -12.21 2.76
N ALA A 24 6.92 -11.84 2.36
CA ALA A 24 5.95 -12.73 1.74
C ALA A 24 5.78 -12.47 0.24
N PHE A 25 6.58 -11.58 -0.34
CA PHE A 25 6.38 -11.06 -1.70
C PHE A 25 6.35 -12.20 -2.74
N ASP A 26 7.33 -13.09 -2.71
CA ASP A 26 7.43 -14.18 -3.68
C ASP A 26 6.23 -15.12 -3.59
N TRP A 27 5.80 -15.42 -2.36
CA TRP A 27 4.63 -16.27 -2.15
C TRP A 27 3.35 -15.61 -2.64
N VAL A 28 3.13 -14.35 -2.28
CA VAL A 28 1.92 -13.62 -2.67
C VAL A 28 1.85 -13.46 -4.19
N THR A 29 2.96 -13.12 -4.84
CA THR A 29 2.99 -12.95 -6.29
C THR A 29 2.75 -14.24 -7.05
N SER A 30 3.09 -15.39 -6.45
CA SER A 30 2.85 -16.70 -7.06
C SER A 30 1.38 -17.10 -7.07
N ILE A 31 0.57 -16.51 -6.18
CA ILE A 31 -0.86 -16.83 -6.06
C ILE A 31 -1.67 -16.25 -7.23
N ASN A 32 -1.33 -15.05 -7.67
CA ASN A 32 -2.04 -14.40 -8.78
C ASN A 32 -1.05 -13.73 -9.73
N THR A 33 -0.85 -14.35 -10.88
CA THR A 33 0.08 -13.86 -11.91
C THR A 33 -0.52 -12.78 -12.81
N GLN A 34 -1.81 -12.49 -12.68
CA GLN A 34 -2.48 -11.45 -13.45
C GLN A 34 -2.29 -10.05 -12.87
N VAL A 35 -1.81 -9.95 -11.64
CA VAL A 35 -1.54 -8.67 -10.99
C VAL A 35 -0.15 -8.19 -11.42
N HIS A 36 -0.04 -6.90 -11.73
CA HIS A 36 1.25 -6.28 -11.99
C HIS A 36 1.89 -5.90 -10.63
N TRP A 37 2.70 -6.80 -10.11
CA TRP A 37 3.34 -6.62 -8.81
C TRP A 37 4.52 -5.65 -8.89
N ILE A 38 4.51 -4.64 -8.02
CA ILE A 38 5.59 -3.65 -7.92
C ILE A 38 6.34 -3.90 -6.62
N LYS A 39 7.55 -4.41 -6.72
CA LYS A 39 8.34 -4.78 -5.55
C LYS A 39 8.86 -3.54 -4.80
N LYS A 40 9.43 -2.58 -5.53
CA LYS A 40 9.99 -1.38 -4.90
C LYS A 40 8.91 -0.33 -4.74
N ALA A 41 8.04 -0.55 -3.78
CA ALA A 41 7.02 0.41 -3.42
C ALA A 41 6.59 0.21 -1.98
N ARG A 42 6.42 1.31 -1.28
CA ARG A 42 5.88 1.30 0.08
C ARG A 42 4.37 1.10 0.03
N TRP A 43 3.71 1.78 -0.88
CA TRP A 43 2.32 1.49 -1.26
C TRP A 43 2.13 1.79 -2.74
N VAL A 44 1.07 1.23 -3.31
CA VAL A 44 0.71 1.43 -4.72
C VAL A 44 -0.74 1.89 -4.78
N VAL A 45 -0.99 2.88 -5.63
CA VAL A 45 -2.34 3.36 -5.95
C VAL A 45 -2.57 3.10 -7.42
N ASP A 46 -3.60 2.32 -7.74
CA ASP A 46 -4.02 2.08 -9.12
C ASP A 46 -5.52 2.29 -9.19
N ASP A 47 -5.92 3.38 -9.86
CA ASP A 47 -7.30 3.83 -9.91
C ASP A 47 -7.81 4.07 -8.47
N HIS A 48 -8.82 3.36 -8.01
CA HIS A 48 -9.33 3.47 -6.64
C HIS A 48 -8.81 2.37 -5.71
N LEU A 49 -7.89 1.52 -6.21
CA LEU A 49 -7.35 0.41 -5.43
C LEU A 49 -6.02 0.80 -4.80
N TYR A 50 -5.91 0.56 -3.50
CA TYR A 50 -4.72 0.84 -2.71
C TYR A 50 -4.17 -0.46 -2.15
N SER A 51 -2.85 -0.64 -2.23
CA SER A 51 -2.16 -1.77 -1.60
C SER A 51 -0.88 -1.29 -0.95
N SER A 52 -0.53 -1.87 0.19
CA SER A 52 0.66 -1.48 0.93
C SER A 52 1.60 -2.65 1.14
N SER A 53 2.86 -2.32 1.35
CA SER A 53 3.94 -3.27 1.61
C SER A 53 3.81 -3.90 3.01
N GLY A 54 4.17 -3.17 4.06
CA GLY A 54 4.11 -3.66 5.42
C GLY A 54 3.08 -2.92 6.26
N VAL A 55 3.06 -3.22 7.55
CA VAL A 55 2.08 -2.62 8.49
C VAL A 55 2.29 -1.11 8.61
N SER A 56 3.52 -0.66 8.82
CA SER A 56 3.82 0.76 8.93
C SER A 56 3.58 1.50 7.60
N ALA A 57 3.87 0.84 6.48
CA ALA A 57 3.54 1.38 5.17
C ALA A 57 2.02 1.51 4.98
N GLY A 58 1.24 0.63 5.59
CA GLY A 58 -0.22 0.72 5.58
C GLY A 58 -0.73 1.96 6.30
N ILE A 59 -0.07 2.41 7.36
CA ILE A 59 -0.40 3.66 8.04
C ILE A 59 -0.18 4.85 7.09
N ASP A 60 0.97 4.90 6.42
CA ASP A 60 1.27 5.96 5.45
C ASP A 60 0.30 5.94 4.27
N MET A 61 -0.04 4.75 3.78
CA MET A 61 -1.03 4.57 2.72
C MET A 61 -2.40 5.11 3.15
N SER A 62 -2.83 4.81 4.36
CA SER A 62 -4.11 5.28 4.90
C SER A 62 -4.13 6.80 5.00
N LEU A 63 -3.02 7.41 5.45
CA LEU A 63 -2.89 8.86 5.51
C LEU A 63 -2.87 9.48 4.12
N ALA A 64 -2.22 8.84 3.16
CA ALA A 64 -2.23 9.29 1.76
C ALA A 64 -3.65 9.22 1.17
N PHE A 65 -4.40 8.18 1.48
CA PHE A 65 -5.78 8.05 1.07
C PHE A 65 -6.64 9.18 1.66
N LEU A 66 -6.48 9.46 2.95
CA LEU A 66 -7.20 10.54 3.62
C LEU A 66 -6.86 11.90 2.99
N ALA A 67 -5.58 12.15 2.70
CA ALA A 67 -5.14 13.37 2.03
C ALA A 67 -5.80 13.53 0.66
N ASN A 68 -6.00 12.44 -0.04
CA ASN A 68 -6.57 12.44 -1.39
C ASN A 68 -8.06 12.74 -1.38
N ILE A 69 -8.82 12.20 -0.41
CA ILE A 69 -10.29 12.37 -0.38
C ILE A 69 -10.73 13.59 0.41
N VAL A 70 -9.91 14.10 1.32
CA VAL A 70 -10.26 15.26 2.15
C VAL A 70 -9.26 16.42 1.90
N ALA A 71 -8.07 16.35 2.51
CA ALA A 71 -7.03 17.36 2.34
C ALA A 71 -5.72 16.87 2.97
N GLU A 72 -4.60 17.37 2.47
CA GLU A 72 -3.26 17.03 2.97
C GLU A 72 -3.06 17.51 4.42
N ASP A 73 -3.56 18.69 4.76
CA ASP A 73 -3.44 19.24 6.11
C ASP A 73 -4.24 18.42 7.13
N VAL A 74 -5.35 17.83 6.73
CA VAL A 74 -6.13 16.93 7.58
C VAL A 74 -5.33 15.66 7.87
N ALA A 75 -4.69 15.08 6.85
CA ALA A 75 -3.85 13.90 7.04
C ALA A 75 -2.66 14.20 7.96
N ASP A 76 -2.02 15.34 7.80
CA ASP A 76 -0.91 15.76 8.67
C ASP A 76 -1.38 15.98 10.12
N SER A 77 -2.57 16.53 10.30
CA SER A 77 -3.16 16.70 11.62
C SER A 77 -3.41 15.36 12.32
N VAL A 78 -3.94 14.39 11.58
CA VAL A 78 -4.16 13.03 12.10
C VAL A 78 -2.83 12.39 12.49
N ALA A 79 -1.81 12.50 11.64
CA ALA A 79 -0.49 11.95 11.93
C ALA A 79 0.08 12.55 13.21
N ASN A 80 -0.07 13.87 13.42
CA ASN A 80 0.37 14.54 14.65
C ASN A 80 -0.39 14.05 15.87
N HIS A 81 -1.70 13.80 15.75
CA HIS A 81 -2.51 13.31 16.87
C HIS A 81 -2.08 11.92 17.33
N ILE A 82 -1.67 11.06 16.40
CA ILE A 82 -1.20 9.72 16.75
C ILE A 82 0.32 9.68 16.96
N GLU A 83 0.99 10.84 16.92
CA GLU A 83 2.44 10.97 17.09
C GLU A 83 3.22 10.09 16.11
N TYR A 84 2.80 10.10 14.85
CA TYR A 84 3.39 9.26 13.81
C TYR A 84 4.22 10.09 12.82
N ASN A 85 5.43 9.65 12.56
CA ASN A 85 6.30 10.24 11.54
C ASN A 85 5.90 9.73 10.16
N ARG A 86 5.10 10.51 9.46
CA ARG A 86 4.54 10.15 8.17
C ARG A 86 5.60 10.15 7.07
N VAL A 87 5.61 9.09 6.25
CA VAL A 87 6.38 9.03 5.01
C VAL A 87 5.42 9.29 3.84
N LYS A 88 5.72 10.32 3.05
CA LYS A 88 4.85 10.73 1.93
C LYS A 88 5.27 10.14 0.59
N ASP A 89 6.47 9.60 0.48
CA ASP A 89 6.99 9.01 -0.75
C ASP A 89 6.63 7.53 -0.82
N LYS A 90 5.64 7.21 -1.66
CA LYS A 90 5.16 5.84 -1.83
C LYS A 90 6.19 4.88 -2.39
N ASP A 91 7.22 5.39 -3.05
CA ASP A 91 8.25 4.57 -3.69
C ASP A 91 9.47 4.34 -2.80
N ASN A 92 9.52 5.00 -1.64
CA ASN A 92 10.62 4.88 -0.69
C ASN A 92 10.41 3.65 0.22
N ASP A 93 10.79 2.48 -0.28
CA ASP A 93 10.71 1.24 0.48
C ASP A 93 12.12 0.72 0.77
N PRO A 94 12.63 0.91 2.00
CA PRO A 94 13.97 0.43 2.36
C PRO A 94 14.06 -1.09 2.46
N PHE A 95 12.94 -1.81 2.43
CA PHE A 95 12.89 -3.26 2.54
C PHE A 95 12.75 -3.96 1.18
N ALA A 96 12.66 -3.18 0.13
CA ALA A 96 12.52 -3.73 -1.22
C ALA A 96 13.79 -4.45 -1.70
#